data_65e8f09c96a25d7873ab9678e38b3e9f
#
_entry.id   65e8f09c96a25d7873ab9678e38b3e9f
#
_cell.length_a   1.000
_cell.length_b   1.000
_cell.length_c   1.000
_cell.angle_alpha   90.00
_cell.angle_beta   90.00
_cell.angle_gamma   90.00
#
_symmetry.space_group_name_H-M   'P 1'
#
loop_
_entity.id
_entity.type
_entity.pdbx_description
1 polymer ?
#
loop_
_entity_poly.entity_id
_entity_poly.type
_entity_poly.pdbx_seq_one_letter_code
_entity_poly.pdbx_strand_id
1 'polypeptide(L)'
;GMHMRSELTDKEGLQSILSEKSEITTTHTIKNKETRASIAKYYGISVDELEKQNPAIKESKIKTGDKLTIKYNKLPISIKFTVTETENKVEKFKKETVKDDKLSTSYKEVTTEGKDGEIKTTSQVTYIDGRAVSEKVLYKEVISEVVNEVTTIGTNDKVGASLGKFSWPLPNYDTITSGFGPRWGTNHNGLDISGSGVYGADILASDGGTVILAQEDNSGYGKYVIIDHENGYQTLYGHCSKLCVSAGDKVSAGQKIAEVGSTGYSTGPHLHFEIIDNGTKIDPYPFLFS
;
A
#
# COMPACT_ATOMS: atom_id res chain seq x y z
N GLY A 1 -64.95 19.31 -1.90
CA GLY A 1 -64.83 17.85 -1.98
C GLY A 1 -65.72 17.16 -3.00
N MET A 2 -66.48 17.89 -3.82
CA MET A 2 -67.45 17.28 -4.73
C MET A 2 -67.14 17.46 -6.24
N HIS A 3 -66.15 18.26 -6.62
CA HIS A 3 -65.83 18.48 -8.03
C HIS A 3 -64.77 17.52 -8.63
N MET A 4 -64.07 16.76 -7.85
CA MET A 4 -63.02 15.86 -8.37
C MET A 4 -63.51 14.47 -8.84
N ARG A 5 -64.74 14.08 -8.63
CA ARG A 5 -65.25 12.74 -9.02
C ARG A 5 -65.73 12.63 -10.48
N SER A 6 -66.03 13.73 -11.15
CA SER A 6 -66.47 13.69 -12.53
C SER A 6 -65.37 13.83 -13.59
N GLU A 7 -64.19 14.34 -13.18
CA GLU A 7 -63.06 14.54 -14.11
C GLU A 7 -62.09 13.34 -14.16
N LEU A 8 -62.24 12.37 -13.29
CA LEU A 8 -61.39 11.16 -13.21
C LEU A 8 -61.93 9.97 -14.04
N THR A 9 -62.95 10.16 -14.85
CA THR A 9 -63.65 9.07 -15.56
C THR A 9 -63.05 8.73 -16.92
N ASP A 10 -62.13 9.54 -17.44
CA ASP A 10 -61.42 9.23 -18.66
C ASP A 10 -59.91 9.40 -18.53
N LYS A 11 -59.19 8.75 -19.45
CA LYS A 11 -57.71 8.74 -19.46
C LYS A 11 -57.13 10.13 -19.74
N GLU A 12 -57.82 10.95 -20.51
CA GLU A 12 -57.39 12.28 -20.91
C GLU A 12 -57.54 13.28 -19.76
N GLY A 13 -58.63 13.23 -19.01
CA GLY A 13 -58.85 14.03 -17.80
C GLY A 13 -57.85 13.71 -16.72
N LEU A 14 -57.53 12.42 -16.51
CA LEU A 14 -56.49 12.00 -15.56
C LEU A 14 -55.11 12.49 -15.99
N GLN A 15 -54.81 12.43 -17.29
CA GLN A 15 -53.54 12.87 -17.86
C GLN A 15 -53.37 14.39 -17.79
N SER A 16 -54.47 15.15 -17.96
CA SER A 16 -54.50 16.60 -17.78
C SER A 16 -54.19 16.98 -16.33
N ILE A 17 -54.88 16.39 -15.35
CA ILE A 17 -54.67 16.64 -13.93
C ILE A 17 -53.22 16.25 -13.50
N LEU A 18 -52.67 15.14 -13.98
CA LEU A 18 -51.33 14.71 -13.69
C LEU A 18 -50.23 15.57 -14.34
N SER A 19 -50.57 16.30 -15.44
CA SER A 19 -49.65 17.19 -16.13
C SER A 19 -49.66 18.63 -15.57
N GLU A 20 -50.67 18.99 -14.77
CA GLU A 20 -50.78 20.30 -14.14
C GLU A 20 -49.65 20.49 -13.12
N LYS A 21 -48.68 21.33 -13.46
CA LYS A 21 -47.55 21.66 -12.59
C LYS A 21 -47.77 23.00 -11.92
N SER A 22 -47.75 23.02 -10.59
CA SER A 22 -47.78 24.27 -9.84
C SER A 22 -46.34 24.67 -9.47
N GLU A 23 -45.92 25.86 -9.90
CA GLU A 23 -44.63 26.41 -9.48
C GLU A 23 -44.73 26.81 -8.00
N ILE A 24 -43.82 26.26 -7.20
CA ILE A 24 -43.72 26.56 -5.76
C ILE A 24 -42.39 27.23 -5.51
N THR A 25 -42.44 28.33 -4.74
CA THR A 25 -41.23 28.96 -4.17
C THR A 25 -41.14 28.61 -2.69
N THR A 26 -39.98 28.12 -2.27
CA THR A 26 -39.72 27.77 -0.87
C THR A 26 -38.33 28.19 -0.43
N THR A 27 -38.10 28.24 0.86
CA THR A 27 -36.76 28.45 1.42
C THR A 27 -36.22 27.15 1.99
N HIS A 28 -35.05 26.73 1.51
CA HIS A 28 -34.33 25.59 2.03
C HIS A 28 -33.19 26.05 2.93
N THR A 29 -33.12 25.53 4.15
CA THR A 29 -31.99 25.74 5.05
C THR A 29 -31.04 24.57 4.93
N ILE A 30 -29.79 24.82 4.53
CA ILE A 30 -28.78 23.79 4.28
C ILE A 30 -28.45 23.03 5.56
N LYS A 31 -28.56 21.71 5.50
CA LYS A 31 -28.25 20.79 6.60
C LYS A 31 -26.81 20.28 6.49
N ASN A 32 -26.31 19.66 7.56
CA ASN A 32 -24.99 19.06 7.58
C ASN A 32 -24.87 17.97 6.50
N LYS A 33 -23.76 17.96 5.75
CA LYS A 33 -23.44 17.05 4.63
C LYS A 33 -24.28 17.23 3.38
N GLU A 34 -25.20 18.21 3.30
CA GLU A 34 -25.87 18.51 2.04
C GLU A 34 -24.92 19.16 1.03
N THR A 35 -25.08 18.81 -0.23
CA THR A 35 -24.35 19.37 -1.38
C THR A 35 -25.32 20.04 -2.33
N ARG A 36 -24.83 20.89 -3.24
CA ARG A 36 -25.67 21.48 -4.31
C ARG A 36 -26.40 20.40 -5.09
N ALA A 37 -25.70 19.30 -5.42
CA ALA A 37 -26.26 18.17 -6.15
C ALA A 37 -27.37 17.47 -5.35
N SER A 38 -27.20 17.24 -4.04
CA SER A 38 -28.22 16.62 -3.22
C SER A 38 -29.46 17.51 -3.03
N ILE A 39 -29.25 18.82 -2.89
CA ILE A 39 -30.35 19.80 -2.78
C ILE A 39 -31.10 19.91 -4.10
N ALA A 40 -30.40 20.07 -5.24
CA ALA A 40 -31.01 20.11 -6.56
C ALA A 40 -31.82 18.83 -6.85
N LYS A 41 -31.24 17.66 -6.57
CA LYS A 41 -31.91 16.36 -6.67
C LYS A 41 -33.16 16.31 -5.77
N TYR A 42 -33.09 16.82 -4.55
CA TYR A 42 -34.23 16.84 -3.61
C TYR A 42 -35.41 17.65 -4.15
N TYR A 43 -35.18 18.75 -4.85
CA TYR A 43 -36.24 19.59 -5.44
C TYR A 43 -36.55 19.24 -6.90
N GLY A 44 -35.88 18.26 -7.51
CA GLY A 44 -36.10 17.84 -8.87
C GLY A 44 -35.73 18.90 -9.90
N ILE A 45 -34.72 19.72 -9.63
CA ILE A 45 -34.15 20.74 -10.52
C ILE A 45 -32.71 20.39 -10.83
N SER A 46 -32.14 21.00 -11.87
CA SER A 46 -30.70 20.87 -12.14
C SER A 46 -29.87 21.69 -11.15
N VAL A 47 -28.57 21.36 -11.02
CA VAL A 47 -27.63 22.17 -10.22
C VAL A 47 -27.51 23.57 -10.81
N ASP A 48 -27.47 23.70 -12.13
CA ASP A 48 -27.42 24.98 -12.83
C ASP A 48 -28.66 25.85 -12.53
N GLU A 49 -29.85 25.24 -12.45
CA GLU A 49 -31.05 25.94 -12.08
C GLU A 49 -31.03 26.40 -10.61
N LEU A 50 -30.56 25.56 -9.71
CA LEU A 50 -30.34 25.93 -8.30
C LEU A 50 -29.37 27.12 -8.15
N GLU A 51 -28.28 27.14 -8.91
CA GLU A 51 -27.27 28.21 -8.92
C GLU A 51 -27.81 29.49 -9.58
N LYS A 52 -28.61 29.41 -10.63
CA LYS A 52 -29.29 30.56 -11.20
C LYS A 52 -30.23 31.24 -10.21
N GLN A 53 -30.97 30.42 -9.46
CA GLN A 53 -31.92 30.94 -8.43
C GLN A 53 -31.15 31.50 -7.21
N ASN A 54 -29.90 31.10 -6.98
CA ASN A 54 -29.07 31.48 -5.85
C ASN A 54 -27.64 31.81 -6.31
N PRO A 55 -27.40 32.94 -6.99
CA PRO A 55 -26.07 33.23 -7.59
C PRO A 55 -24.91 33.19 -6.62
N ALA A 56 -25.15 33.54 -5.35
CA ALA A 56 -24.12 33.57 -4.30
C ALA A 56 -23.45 32.19 -4.05
N ILE A 57 -24.15 31.07 -4.36
CA ILE A 57 -23.57 29.73 -4.15
C ILE A 57 -22.75 29.23 -5.33
N LYS A 58 -22.75 29.92 -6.46
CA LYS A 58 -22.01 29.50 -7.66
C LYS A 58 -20.51 29.51 -7.43
N GLU A 59 -20.01 30.55 -6.76
CA GLU A 59 -18.58 30.79 -6.55
C GLU A 59 -18.10 30.47 -5.12
N SER A 60 -19.03 30.25 -4.18
CA SER A 60 -18.72 29.97 -2.79
C SER A 60 -19.11 28.57 -2.35
N LYS A 61 -18.40 28.01 -1.35
CA LYS A 61 -18.83 26.77 -0.68
C LYS A 61 -20.10 27.05 0.13
N ILE A 62 -21.14 26.23 -0.10
CA ILE A 62 -22.34 26.25 0.74
C ILE A 62 -22.02 25.81 2.18
N LYS A 63 -22.66 26.42 3.15
CA LYS A 63 -22.45 26.14 4.59
C LYS A 63 -23.76 25.69 5.23
N THR A 64 -23.67 24.83 6.22
CA THR A 64 -24.80 24.46 7.06
C THR A 64 -25.41 25.71 7.70
N GLY A 65 -26.73 25.87 7.57
CA GLY A 65 -27.48 27.02 8.06
C GLY A 65 -27.75 28.11 7.02
N ASP A 66 -27.05 28.10 5.87
CA ASP A 66 -27.35 29.02 4.77
C ASP A 66 -28.76 28.74 4.22
N LYS A 67 -29.45 29.82 3.79
CA LYS A 67 -30.81 29.73 3.23
C LYS A 67 -30.79 29.94 1.75
N LEU A 68 -31.40 29.01 1.01
CA LEU A 68 -31.56 29.08 -0.43
C LEU A 68 -33.04 29.29 -0.80
N THR A 69 -33.30 30.17 -1.73
CA THR A 69 -34.62 30.29 -2.35
C THR A 69 -34.72 29.32 -3.51
N ILE A 70 -35.72 28.44 -3.49
CA ILE A 70 -35.86 27.37 -4.47
C ILE A 70 -37.27 27.44 -5.09
N LYS A 71 -37.30 27.59 -6.43
CA LYS A 71 -38.48 27.47 -7.23
C LYS A 71 -38.50 26.12 -7.92
N TYR A 72 -39.55 25.38 -7.78
CA TYR A 72 -39.69 24.05 -8.39
C TYR A 72 -41.14 23.73 -8.73
N ASN A 73 -41.36 22.85 -9.69
CA ASN A 73 -42.68 22.39 -10.04
C ASN A 73 -43.12 21.25 -9.14
N LYS A 74 -44.31 21.38 -8.55
CA LYS A 74 -44.97 20.33 -7.78
C LYS A 74 -46.10 19.72 -8.57
N LEU A 75 -46.19 18.40 -8.59
CA LEU A 75 -47.35 17.69 -9.14
C LEU A 75 -48.52 17.76 -8.18
N PRO A 76 -49.79 17.79 -8.73
CA PRO A 76 -50.98 17.87 -7.88
C PRO A 76 -51.20 16.61 -7.03
N ILE A 77 -50.59 15.49 -7.42
CA ILE A 77 -50.64 14.22 -6.72
C ILE A 77 -49.22 13.88 -6.25
N SER A 78 -49.08 13.57 -4.98
CA SER A 78 -47.82 13.09 -4.40
C SER A 78 -47.75 11.57 -4.49
N ILE A 79 -46.71 11.06 -5.14
CA ILE A 79 -46.47 9.62 -5.28
C ILE A 79 -45.36 9.20 -4.30
N LYS A 80 -45.70 8.33 -3.34
CA LYS A 80 -44.73 7.70 -2.43
C LYS A 80 -44.56 6.24 -2.83
N PHE A 81 -43.28 5.84 -3.05
CA PHE A 81 -42.94 4.44 -3.24
C PHE A 81 -41.60 4.11 -2.55
N THR A 82 -41.41 2.83 -2.31
CA THR A 82 -40.18 2.33 -1.66
C THR A 82 -39.60 1.25 -2.55
N VAL A 83 -38.33 1.33 -2.81
CA VAL A 83 -37.57 0.35 -3.61
C VAL A 83 -36.36 -0.17 -2.84
N THR A 84 -35.89 -1.34 -3.21
CA THR A 84 -34.61 -1.86 -2.75
C THR A 84 -33.57 -1.55 -3.82
N GLU A 85 -32.56 -0.81 -3.44
CA GLU A 85 -31.45 -0.43 -4.31
C GLU A 85 -30.18 -1.12 -3.82
N THR A 86 -29.32 -1.48 -4.78
CA THR A 86 -28.02 -2.07 -4.50
C THR A 86 -26.94 -1.22 -5.17
N GLU A 87 -25.93 -0.85 -4.40
CA GLU A 87 -24.81 -0.02 -4.84
C GLU A 87 -23.51 -0.65 -4.41
N ASN A 88 -22.54 -0.73 -5.32
CA ASN A 88 -21.17 -1.08 -5.00
C ASN A 88 -20.38 0.19 -4.65
N LYS A 89 -19.71 0.16 -3.50
CA LYS A 89 -18.85 1.26 -3.02
C LYS A 89 -17.44 0.76 -2.86
N VAL A 90 -16.50 1.52 -3.40
CA VAL A 90 -15.07 1.29 -3.19
C VAL A 90 -14.67 1.89 -1.84
N GLU A 91 -14.10 1.06 -0.98
CA GLU A 91 -13.45 1.49 0.25
C GLU A 91 -11.96 1.69 -0.02
N LYS A 92 -11.51 2.94 0.09
CA LYS A 92 -10.12 3.29 -0.19
C LYS A 92 -9.20 2.80 0.93
N PHE A 93 -8.06 2.22 0.55
CA PHE A 93 -7.02 1.87 1.50
C PHE A 93 -6.40 3.13 2.14
N LYS A 94 -5.82 2.94 3.32
CA LYS A 94 -5.06 3.96 4.02
C LYS A 94 -3.57 3.67 3.89
N LYS A 95 -2.74 4.71 4.02
CA LYS A 95 -1.30 4.59 4.11
C LYS A 95 -0.87 4.67 5.57
N GLU A 96 -0.13 3.67 6.01
CA GLU A 96 0.39 3.54 7.36
C GLU A 96 1.91 3.52 7.33
N THR A 97 2.54 4.05 8.37
CA THR A 97 4.00 4.02 8.50
C THR A 97 4.36 3.28 9.77
N VAL A 98 5.16 2.24 9.63
CA VAL A 98 5.74 1.47 10.73
C VAL A 98 7.21 1.89 10.90
N LYS A 99 7.62 2.09 12.14
CA LYS A 99 8.99 2.43 12.50
C LYS A 99 9.72 1.20 13.03
N ASP A 100 10.92 0.95 12.52
CA ASP A 100 11.80 -0.13 12.97
C ASP A 100 13.13 0.47 13.46
N ASP A 101 13.46 0.22 14.73
CA ASP A 101 14.67 0.72 15.38
C ASP A 101 15.92 -0.14 15.12
N LYS A 102 15.76 -1.27 14.46
CA LYS A 102 16.86 -2.12 13.98
C LYS A 102 17.38 -1.67 12.62
N LEU A 103 16.55 -1.00 11.83
CA LEU A 103 16.88 -0.56 10.47
C LEU A 103 17.45 0.86 10.47
N SER A 104 18.43 1.11 9.58
CA SER A 104 19.04 2.43 9.38
C SER A 104 17.99 3.49 9.02
N THR A 105 18.23 4.74 9.43
CA THR A 105 17.40 5.90 9.05
C THR A 105 17.31 6.12 7.54
N SER A 106 18.22 5.55 6.75
CA SER A 106 18.16 5.56 5.27
C SER A 106 17.16 4.53 4.70
N TYR A 107 16.68 3.56 5.50
CA TYR A 107 15.72 2.57 5.06
C TYR A 107 14.31 3.14 4.96
N LYS A 108 13.70 3.00 3.80
CA LYS A 108 12.29 3.31 3.55
C LYS A 108 11.78 2.42 2.44
N GLU A 109 10.81 1.59 2.74
CA GLU A 109 10.24 0.65 1.78
C GLU A 109 8.74 0.44 2.01
N VAL A 110 7.98 0.27 0.91
CA VAL A 110 6.59 -0.19 0.99
C VAL A 110 6.61 -1.70 1.20
N THR A 111 6.36 -2.13 2.43
CA THR A 111 6.39 -3.54 2.83
C THR A 111 5.06 -4.26 2.59
N THR A 112 3.98 -3.51 2.40
CA THR A 112 2.67 -4.02 1.99
C THR A 112 2.04 -3.05 1.02
N GLU A 113 1.75 -3.51 -0.19
CA GLU A 113 1.03 -2.72 -1.18
C GLU A 113 -0.44 -2.54 -0.78
N GLY A 114 -0.93 -1.30 -0.91
CA GLY A 114 -2.32 -0.97 -0.63
C GLY A 114 -3.27 -1.51 -1.71
N LYS A 115 -4.43 -2.02 -1.27
CA LYS A 115 -5.49 -2.48 -2.18
C LYS A 115 -6.82 -1.96 -1.69
N ASP A 116 -7.56 -1.30 -2.59
CA ASP A 116 -8.93 -0.89 -2.31
C ASP A 116 -9.85 -2.10 -2.10
N GLY A 117 -10.73 -1.99 -1.13
CA GLY A 117 -11.82 -2.93 -0.91
C GLY A 117 -13.07 -2.54 -1.69
N GLU A 118 -14.02 -3.44 -1.78
CA GLU A 118 -15.33 -3.22 -2.38
C GLU A 118 -16.43 -3.74 -1.46
N ILE A 119 -17.41 -2.88 -1.18
CA ILE A 119 -18.57 -3.21 -0.35
C ILE A 119 -19.83 -3.01 -1.19
N LYS A 120 -20.64 -4.05 -1.27
CA LYS A 120 -21.98 -4.00 -1.83
C LYS A 120 -22.98 -3.66 -0.74
N THR A 121 -23.65 -2.53 -0.87
CA THR A 121 -24.66 -2.06 0.09
C THR A 121 -26.04 -2.22 -0.53
N THR A 122 -26.94 -2.91 0.17
CA THR A 122 -28.35 -3.00 -0.19
C THR A 122 -29.15 -2.15 0.77
N SER A 123 -29.86 -1.17 0.21
CA SER A 123 -30.66 -0.20 0.98
C SER A 123 -32.12 -0.22 0.51
N GLN A 124 -33.00 0.03 1.46
CA GLN A 124 -34.39 0.35 1.16
C GLN A 124 -34.52 1.87 1.10
N VAL A 125 -34.88 2.40 -0.08
CA VAL A 125 -35.00 3.85 -0.33
C VAL A 125 -36.45 4.19 -0.57
N THR A 126 -36.96 5.16 0.19
CA THR A 126 -38.30 5.69 0.00
C THR A 126 -38.25 6.99 -0.76
N TYR A 127 -39.02 7.06 -1.83
CA TYR A 127 -39.17 8.23 -2.68
C TYR A 127 -40.54 8.88 -2.50
N ILE A 128 -40.57 10.20 -2.51
CA ILE A 128 -41.79 11.01 -2.62
C ILE A 128 -41.58 11.97 -3.80
N ASP A 129 -42.49 11.90 -4.79
CA ASP A 129 -42.44 12.73 -6.01
C ASP A 129 -41.08 12.64 -6.73
N GLY A 130 -40.50 11.41 -6.80
CA GLY A 130 -39.22 11.16 -7.42
C GLY A 130 -38.00 11.55 -6.57
N ARG A 131 -38.20 11.99 -5.32
CA ARG A 131 -37.14 12.43 -4.41
C ARG A 131 -36.89 11.37 -3.34
N ALA A 132 -35.65 11.00 -3.12
CA ALA A 132 -35.29 10.14 -2.00
C ALA A 132 -35.43 10.91 -0.68
N VAL A 133 -36.36 10.48 0.17
CA VAL A 133 -36.67 11.10 1.47
C VAL A 133 -36.19 10.29 2.66
N SER A 134 -35.95 9.01 2.47
CA SER A 134 -35.44 8.10 3.50
C SER A 134 -34.65 6.97 2.87
N GLU A 135 -33.52 6.64 3.48
CA GLU A 135 -32.71 5.48 3.16
C GLU A 135 -32.47 4.67 4.42
N LYS A 136 -32.69 3.36 4.34
CA LYS A 136 -32.39 2.40 5.40
C LYS A 136 -31.51 1.31 4.82
N VAL A 137 -30.26 1.22 5.28
CA VAL A 137 -29.37 0.11 4.92
C VAL A 137 -29.95 -1.18 5.51
N LEU A 138 -30.16 -2.18 4.64
CA LEU A 138 -30.66 -3.50 5.01
C LEU A 138 -29.51 -4.42 5.40
N TYR A 139 -28.50 -4.52 4.51
CA TYR A 139 -27.28 -5.27 4.77
C TYR A 139 -26.13 -4.76 3.92
N LYS A 140 -24.91 -5.12 4.33
CA LYS A 140 -23.68 -4.89 3.60
C LYS A 140 -22.98 -6.22 3.39
N GLU A 141 -22.45 -6.42 2.19
CA GLU A 141 -21.66 -7.56 1.79
C GLU A 141 -20.26 -7.06 1.41
N VAL A 142 -19.21 -7.57 2.03
CA VAL A 142 -17.83 -7.29 1.64
C VAL A 142 -17.50 -8.17 0.44
N ILE A 143 -17.31 -7.54 -0.73
CA ILE A 143 -16.91 -8.22 -1.96
C ILE A 143 -15.41 -8.48 -1.96
N SER A 144 -14.64 -7.48 -1.53
CA SER A 144 -13.21 -7.61 -1.31
C SER A 144 -12.77 -6.77 -0.12
N GLU A 145 -11.89 -7.34 0.71
CA GLU A 145 -11.32 -6.63 1.86
C GLU A 145 -10.36 -5.53 1.41
N VAL A 146 -10.34 -4.43 2.17
CA VAL A 146 -9.34 -3.39 2.01
C VAL A 146 -8.01 -3.84 2.62
N VAL A 147 -6.91 -3.63 1.90
CA VAL A 147 -5.55 -3.84 2.43
C VAL A 147 -4.87 -2.49 2.50
N ASN A 148 -4.47 -2.08 3.70
CA ASN A 148 -3.76 -0.81 3.87
C ASN A 148 -2.32 -0.92 3.32
N GLU A 149 -1.84 0.16 2.69
CA GLU A 149 -0.43 0.28 2.32
C GLU A 149 0.40 0.50 3.60
N VAL A 150 1.44 -0.32 3.79
CA VAL A 150 2.37 -0.17 4.91
C VAL A 150 3.74 0.21 4.37
N THR A 151 4.25 1.35 4.81
CA THR A 151 5.64 1.78 4.57
C THR A 151 6.43 1.57 5.86
N THR A 152 7.48 0.75 5.81
CA THR A 152 8.43 0.61 6.91
C THR A 152 9.56 1.63 6.74
N ILE A 153 9.89 2.35 7.82
CA ILE A 153 11.02 3.28 7.89
C ILE A 153 11.95 2.89 9.04
N GLY A 154 13.25 2.91 8.77
CA GLY A 154 14.24 2.72 9.82
C GLY A 154 14.38 3.96 10.69
N THR A 155 14.75 3.76 11.96
CA THR A 155 14.98 4.85 12.92
C THR A 155 16.34 4.75 13.61
N ASN A 156 17.18 3.75 13.26
CA ASN A 156 18.52 3.59 13.81
C ASN A 156 19.51 4.47 13.03
N ASP A 157 20.07 5.46 13.69
CA ASP A 157 21.07 6.39 13.16
C ASP A 157 22.52 5.99 13.43
N LYS A 158 22.73 4.82 14.08
CA LYS A 158 24.07 4.35 14.43
C LYS A 158 24.80 3.82 13.20
N VAL A 159 26.12 4.01 13.18
CA VAL A 159 27.01 3.34 12.22
C VAL A 159 26.84 1.82 12.34
N GLY A 160 26.69 1.13 11.21
CA GLY A 160 26.48 -0.31 11.18
C GLY A 160 25.01 -0.74 11.30
N ALA A 161 24.03 0.19 11.26
CA ALA A 161 22.63 -0.21 11.17
C ALA A 161 22.34 -0.93 9.83
N SER A 162 21.56 -2.02 9.89
CA SER A 162 21.12 -2.75 8.71
C SER A 162 20.26 -1.88 7.80
N LEU A 163 20.40 -2.03 6.49
CA LEU A 163 19.51 -1.45 5.47
C LEU A 163 18.32 -2.34 5.16
N GLY A 164 18.30 -3.58 5.68
CA GLY A 164 17.28 -4.58 5.41
C GLY A 164 17.33 -5.17 4.00
N LYS A 165 18.39 -4.89 3.25
CA LYS A 165 18.63 -5.37 1.88
C LYS A 165 20.08 -5.80 1.76
N PHE A 166 20.31 -6.91 1.08
CA PHE A 166 21.67 -7.38 0.81
C PHE A 166 22.15 -6.87 -0.53
N SER A 167 23.25 -6.12 -0.50
CA SER A 167 23.97 -5.70 -1.71
C SER A 167 24.96 -6.78 -2.14
N TRP A 168 25.25 -6.83 -3.43
CA TRP A 168 26.25 -7.73 -3.98
C TRP A 168 27.63 -7.47 -3.38
N PRO A 169 28.28 -8.51 -2.79
CA PRO A 169 29.50 -8.32 -1.98
C PRO A 169 30.78 -8.10 -2.78
N LEU A 170 30.75 -8.31 -4.11
CA LEU A 170 31.94 -8.28 -4.97
C LEU A 170 31.69 -7.46 -6.24
N PRO A 171 31.62 -6.11 -6.18
CA PRO A 171 31.00 -5.25 -7.21
C PRO A 171 31.60 -5.36 -8.61
N ASN A 172 32.84 -5.74 -8.75
CA ASN A 172 33.51 -5.84 -10.06
C ASN A 172 33.50 -7.25 -10.65
N TYR A 173 32.86 -8.21 -9.99
CA TYR A 173 32.84 -9.62 -10.35
C TYR A 173 31.43 -10.17 -10.12
N ASP A 174 30.74 -10.57 -11.18
CA ASP A 174 29.35 -11.01 -11.18
C ASP A 174 29.15 -12.50 -11.52
N THR A 175 30.26 -13.21 -11.75
CA THR A 175 30.20 -14.61 -12.17
C THR A 175 30.07 -15.53 -10.96
N ILE A 176 28.91 -16.17 -10.82
CA ILE A 176 28.68 -17.25 -9.87
C ILE A 176 29.23 -18.54 -10.47
N THR A 177 30.31 -19.04 -9.88
CA THR A 177 30.97 -20.28 -10.33
C THR A 177 30.37 -21.53 -9.71
N SER A 178 29.68 -21.39 -8.55
CA SER A 178 28.91 -22.45 -7.91
C SER A 178 27.76 -21.87 -7.11
N GLY A 179 26.52 -22.40 -7.33
CA GLY A 179 25.31 -22.01 -6.63
C GLY A 179 25.11 -22.79 -5.32
N PHE A 180 24.11 -22.35 -4.55
CA PHE A 180 23.62 -23.02 -3.35
C PHE A 180 22.97 -24.36 -3.68
N GLY A 181 23.15 -25.35 -2.82
CA GLY A 181 22.42 -26.63 -2.89
C GLY A 181 23.30 -27.86 -3.09
N PRO A 182 22.68 -29.02 -3.42
CA PRO A 182 23.40 -30.31 -3.55
C PRO A 182 24.42 -30.29 -4.68
N ARG A 183 25.66 -30.72 -4.40
CA ARG A 183 26.71 -30.94 -5.42
C ARG A 183 27.64 -32.08 -5.00
N TRP A 184 27.94 -33.00 -5.91
CA TRP A 184 28.93 -34.08 -5.73
C TRP A 184 28.83 -34.85 -4.41
N GLY A 185 27.58 -35.10 -3.94
CA GLY A 185 27.32 -35.84 -2.68
C GLY A 185 27.44 -35.02 -1.39
N THR A 186 27.66 -33.70 -1.50
CA THR A 186 27.66 -32.74 -0.36
C THR A 186 26.66 -31.61 -0.65
N ASN A 187 26.42 -30.76 0.35
CA ASN A 187 25.62 -29.56 0.16
C ASN A 187 26.51 -28.33 0.16
N HIS A 188 26.34 -27.45 -0.83
CA HIS A 188 26.95 -26.13 -0.87
C HIS A 188 26.05 -25.12 -0.20
N ASN A 189 26.55 -24.47 0.84
CA ASN A 189 25.74 -23.65 1.72
C ASN A 189 25.74 -22.15 1.34
N GLY A 190 26.30 -21.79 0.19
CA GLY A 190 26.41 -20.41 -0.25
C GLY A 190 26.56 -20.27 -1.77
N LEU A 191 27.05 -19.12 -2.19
CA LEU A 191 27.44 -18.83 -3.56
C LEU A 191 28.97 -18.69 -3.63
N ASP A 192 29.59 -19.31 -4.62
CA ASP A 192 30.99 -19.06 -4.96
C ASP A 192 31.04 -18.04 -6.10
N ILE A 193 31.65 -16.87 -5.84
CA ILE A 193 31.76 -15.75 -6.78
C ILE A 193 33.24 -15.59 -7.20
N SER A 194 33.49 -15.58 -8.50
CA SER A 194 34.86 -15.50 -9.03
C SER A 194 34.94 -14.75 -10.35
N GLY A 195 36.13 -14.62 -10.91
CA GLY A 195 36.39 -14.01 -12.20
C GLY A 195 37.89 -13.84 -12.44
N SER A 196 38.27 -13.45 -13.65
CA SER A 196 39.67 -13.22 -13.99
C SER A 196 40.25 -12.09 -13.13
N GLY A 197 41.37 -12.37 -12.43
CA GLY A 197 42.04 -11.38 -11.58
C GLY A 197 41.33 -11.11 -10.22
N VAL A 198 40.45 -11.99 -9.78
CA VAL A 198 39.64 -11.79 -8.55
C VAL A 198 40.48 -11.84 -7.26
N TYR A 199 41.68 -12.49 -7.27
CA TYR A 199 42.54 -12.56 -6.09
C TYR A 199 42.91 -11.15 -5.61
N GLY A 200 42.66 -10.87 -4.31
CA GLY A 200 42.93 -9.56 -3.71
C GLY A 200 41.85 -8.51 -3.95
N ALA A 201 40.78 -8.85 -4.68
CA ALA A 201 39.65 -7.94 -4.86
C ALA A 201 38.96 -7.62 -3.52
N ASP A 202 38.43 -6.41 -3.41
CA ASP A 202 37.75 -5.94 -2.20
C ASP A 202 36.42 -6.69 -2.00
N ILE A 203 36.24 -7.28 -0.83
CA ILE A 203 34.98 -7.85 -0.36
C ILE A 203 34.28 -6.79 0.51
N LEU A 204 33.03 -6.48 0.14
CA LEU A 204 32.21 -5.48 0.83
C LEU A 204 31.14 -6.14 1.69
N ALA A 205 30.81 -5.53 2.81
CA ALA A 205 29.68 -5.94 3.62
C ALA A 205 28.39 -5.79 2.83
N SER A 206 27.60 -6.86 2.69
CA SER A 206 26.35 -6.86 1.93
C SER A 206 25.27 -6.01 2.58
N ASP A 207 25.30 -5.86 3.91
CA ASP A 207 24.45 -4.95 4.68
C ASP A 207 25.21 -4.47 5.93
N GLY A 208 24.69 -3.46 6.62
CA GLY A 208 25.22 -2.97 7.88
C GLY A 208 25.02 -3.98 9.01
N GLY A 209 25.89 -3.95 10.00
CA GLY A 209 25.81 -4.87 11.14
C GLY A 209 27.02 -4.84 12.05
N THR A 210 27.09 -5.83 12.94
CA THR A 210 28.21 -6.07 13.84
C THR A 210 28.99 -7.29 13.37
N VAL A 211 30.30 -7.16 13.22
CA VAL A 211 31.19 -8.29 12.98
C VAL A 211 31.18 -9.16 14.21
N ILE A 212 30.61 -10.35 14.15
CA ILE A 212 30.58 -11.30 15.25
C ILE A 212 31.79 -12.26 15.24
N LEU A 213 32.39 -12.40 14.03
CA LEU A 213 33.57 -13.25 13.88
C LEU A 213 34.45 -12.76 12.71
N ALA A 214 35.75 -12.67 12.93
CA ALA A 214 36.77 -12.40 11.92
C ALA A 214 38.03 -13.20 12.32
N GLN A 215 38.25 -14.34 11.67
CA GLN A 215 39.33 -15.26 12.07
C GLN A 215 39.83 -16.11 10.89
N GLU A 216 40.90 -16.84 11.13
CA GLU A 216 41.37 -17.91 10.24
C GLU A 216 41.17 -19.25 10.95
N ASP A 217 40.58 -20.21 10.25
CA ASP A 217 40.55 -21.60 10.70
C ASP A 217 41.02 -22.55 9.58
N ASN A 218 41.42 -23.75 9.99
CA ASN A 218 41.90 -24.77 9.07
C ASN A 218 40.77 -25.75 8.68
N SER A 219 39.52 -25.47 9.05
CA SER A 219 38.37 -26.40 8.97
C SER A 219 37.43 -26.19 7.79
N GLY A 220 37.77 -25.37 6.81
CA GLY A 220 36.93 -25.18 5.65
C GLY A 220 36.95 -23.78 5.07
N TYR A 221 36.46 -22.76 5.78
CA TYR A 221 36.35 -21.38 5.25
C TYR A 221 37.68 -20.64 5.14
N GLY A 222 38.77 -21.14 5.78
CA GLY A 222 40.03 -20.43 5.83
C GLY A 222 39.93 -19.14 6.64
N LYS A 223 40.34 -18.02 6.05
CA LYS A 223 40.07 -16.70 6.62
C LYS A 223 38.67 -16.28 6.24
N TYR A 224 37.85 -15.88 7.23
CA TYR A 224 36.48 -15.53 7.01
C TYR A 224 35.95 -14.49 8.00
N VAL A 225 34.88 -13.81 7.60
CA VAL A 225 34.13 -12.83 8.38
C VAL A 225 32.69 -13.28 8.50
N ILE A 226 32.08 -13.11 9.67
CA ILE A 226 30.62 -13.20 9.85
C ILE A 226 30.13 -11.88 10.42
N ILE A 227 29.09 -11.33 9.80
CA ILE A 227 28.40 -10.12 10.22
C ILE A 227 26.99 -10.50 10.66
N ASP A 228 26.60 -10.05 11.87
CA ASP A 228 25.23 -10.09 12.36
C ASP A 228 24.56 -8.76 12.03
N HIS A 229 23.48 -8.81 11.27
CA HIS A 229 22.72 -7.64 10.83
C HIS A 229 21.66 -7.18 11.83
N GLU A 230 21.59 -7.81 12.99
CA GLU A 230 20.70 -7.49 14.13
C GLU A 230 19.19 -7.57 13.77
N ASN A 231 18.85 -8.20 12.63
CA ASN A 231 17.50 -8.38 12.10
C ASN A 231 17.13 -9.86 11.90
N GLY A 232 17.90 -10.79 12.49
CA GLY A 232 17.74 -12.24 12.33
C GLY A 232 18.63 -12.84 11.24
N TYR A 233 19.24 -12.00 10.39
CA TYR A 233 20.15 -12.46 9.34
C TYR A 233 21.60 -12.26 9.73
N GLN A 234 22.44 -13.18 9.23
CA GLN A 234 23.90 -13.07 9.25
C GLN A 234 24.44 -13.33 7.84
N THR A 235 25.59 -12.74 7.51
CA THR A 235 26.33 -13.06 6.29
C THR A 235 27.73 -13.57 6.61
N LEU A 236 28.19 -14.55 5.81
CA LEU A 236 29.52 -15.12 5.90
C LEU A 236 30.30 -14.87 4.59
N TYR A 237 31.58 -14.49 4.75
CA TYR A 237 32.52 -14.18 3.67
C TYR A 237 33.77 -15.03 3.86
N GLY A 238 33.89 -16.11 3.06
CA GLY A 238 34.94 -17.13 3.23
C GLY A 238 36.05 -17.04 2.19
N HIS A 239 37.11 -17.80 2.42
CA HIS A 239 38.32 -17.97 1.62
C HIS A 239 39.15 -16.70 1.44
N CYS A 240 39.03 -15.72 2.35
CA CYS A 240 39.72 -14.44 2.26
C CYS A 240 41.25 -14.58 2.26
N SER A 241 41.97 -13.72 1.55
CA SER A 241 43.41 -13.55 1.65
C SER A 241 43.79 -12.69 2.87
N LYS A 242 42.94 -11.67 3.15
CA LYS A 242 43.15 -10.70 4.21
C LYS A 242 41.82 -10.31 4.85
N LEU A 243 41.82 -10.17 6.19
CA LEU A 243 40.72 -9.59 6.93
C LEU A 243 41.02 -8.12 7.21
N CYS A 244 40.05 -7.24 7.00
CA CYS A 244 40.18 -5.79 7.19
C CYS A 244 39.39 -5.28 8.41
N VAL A 245 38.69 -6.18 9.11
CA VAL A 245 37.86 -5.91 10.28
C VAL A 245 38.12 -6.95 11.36
N SER A 246 37.70 -6.64 12.60
CA SER A 246 37.81 -7.50 13.79
C SER A 246 36.44 -7.74 14.40
N ALA A 247 36.30 -8.83 15.16
CA ALA A 247 35.10 -9.10 15.94
C ALA A 247 34.77 -7.92 16.88
N GLY A 248 33.51 -7.50 16.92
CA GLY A 248 33.02 -6.32 17.63
C GLY A 248 32.92 -5.05 16.79
N ASP A 249 33.55 -5.00 15.61
CA ASP A 249 33.45 -3.82 14.74
C ASP A 249 32.04 -3.65 14.21
N LYS A 250 31.58 -2.39 14.15
CA LYS A 250 30.36 -1.99 13.43
C LYS A 250 30.74 -1.64 12.00
N VAL A 251 30.06 -2.25 11.04
CA VAL A 251 30.29 -2.03 9.60
C VAL A 251 29.02 -1.57 8.91
N SER A 252 29.17 -0.63 7.98
CA SER A 252 28.06 -0.18 7.15
C SER A 252 27.98 -1.02 5.87
N ALA A 253 26.80 -1.08 5.23
CA ALA A 253 26.64 -1.67 3.90
C ALA A 253 27.65 -1.05 2.93
N GLY A 254 28.28 -1.88 2.09
CA GLY A 254 29.32 -1.45 1.14
C GLY A 254 30.68 -1.14 1.75
N GLN A 255 30.88 -1.28 3.06
CA GLN A 255 32.20 -1.11 3.68
C GLN A 255 33.09 -2.29 3.33
N LYS A 256 34.36 -2.02 2.95
CA LYS A 256 35.38 -3.06 2.75
C LYS A 256 35.66 -3.80 4.07
N ILE A 257 35.53 -5.14 4.05
CA ILE A 257 35.69 -6.01 5.22
C ILE A 257 36.80 -7.04 5.07
N ALA A 258 37.13 -7.42 3.81
CA ALA A 258 38.14 -8.40 3.50
C ALA A 258 38.66 -8.26 2.08
N GLU A 259 39.58 -9.12 1.67
CA GLU A 259 40.07 -9.29 0.31
C GLU A 259 39.94 -10.76 -0.11
N VAL A 260 39.56 -10.98 -1.38
CA VAL A 260 39.40 -12.31 -1.96
C VAL A 260 40.72 -13.10 -1.91
N GLY A 261 40.64 -14.34 -1.54
CA GLY A 261 41.77 -15.25 -1.49
C GLY A 261 41.43 -16.66 -1.99
N SER A 262 42.16 -17.63 -1.45
CA SER A 262 41.97 -19.06 -1.70
C SER A 262 42.42 -19.85 -0.48
N THR A 263 42.13 -19.35 0.74
CA THR A 263 42.46 -20.01 2.00
C THR A 263 41.43 -21.07 2.37
N GLY A 264 41.81 -22.02 3.24
CA GLY A 264 40.90 -23.12 3.60
C GLY A 264 40.72 -24.15 2.50
N TYR A 265 39.50 -24.73 2.38
CA TYR A 265 39.18 -25.72 1.34
C TYR A 265 38.72 -25.01 0.04
N SER A 266 39.69 -24.47 -0.68
CA SER A 266 39.45 -23.73 -1.93
C SER A 266 40.30 -24.31 -3.06
N THR A 267 39.72 -24.45 -4.22
CA THR A 267 40.43 -24.92 -5.44
C THR A 267 41.00 -23.79 -6.30
N GLY A 268 40.73 -22.55 -5.95
CA GLY A 268 41.21 -21.35 -6.61
C GLY A 268 40.59 -20.08 -6.04
N PRO A 269 41.08 -18.89 -6.45
CA PRO A 269 40.57 -17.63 -5.88
C PRO A 269 39.08 -17.42 -6.13
N HIS A 270 38.30 -17.27 -5.06
CA HIS A 270 36.90 -16.93 -5.09
C HIS A 270 36.42 -16.41 -3.74
N LEU A 271 35.29 -15.72 -3.71
CA LEU A 271 34.52 -15.43 -2.51
C LEU A 271 33.48 -16.52 -2.31
N HIS A 272 33.50 -17.22 -1.18
CA HIS A 272 32.36 -18.01 -0.71
C HIS A 272 31.47 -17.15 0.17
N PHE A 273 30.22 -16.95 -0.28
CA PHE A 273 29.25 -16.06 0.36
C PHE A 273 28.02 -16.83 0.84
N GLU A 274 27.66 -16.66 2.11
CA GLU A 274 26.45 -17.28 2.70
C GLU A 274 25.52 -16.23 3.29
N ILE A 275 24.20 -16.50 3.24
CA ILE A 275 23.19 -15.86 4.07
C ILE A 275 22.64 -16.89 5.05
N ILE A 276 22.54 -16.49 6.32
CA ILE A 276 22.08 -17.32 7.42
C ILE A 276 20.85 -16.64 8.02
N ASP A 277 19.70 -17.28 7.96
CA ASP A 277 18.43 -16.81 8.54
C ASP A 277 18.16 -17.58 9.83
N ASN A 278 18.17 -16.90 10.96
CA ASN A 278 17.93 -17.48 12.29
C ASN A 278 18.71 -18.80 12.50
N GLY A 279 19.97 -18.82 12.08
CA GLY A 279 20.88 -19.98 12.21
C GLY A 279 20.78 -21.02 11.09
N THR A 280 19.89 -20.83 10.12
CA THR A 280 19.73 -21.72 8.96
C THR A 280 20.37 -21.09 7.73
N LYS A 281 21.25 -21.81 7.04
CA LYS A 281 21.83 -21.36 5.77
C LYS A 281 20.81 -21.48 4.65
N ILE A 282 20.61 -20.39 3.93
CA ILE A 282 19.63 -20.27 2.86
C ILE A 282 20.28 -19.86 1.55
N ASP A 283 19.60 -20.06 0.42
CA ASP A 283 20.09 -19.64 -0.90
C ASP A 283 20.23 -18.11 -0.95
N PRO A 284 21.46 -17.57 -1.12
CA PRO A 284 21.64 -16.12 -1.18
C PRO A 284 21.11 -15.47 -2.45
N TYR A 285 20.94 -16.24 -3.54
CA TYR A 285 20.61 -15.70 -4.87
C TYR A 285 19.35 -14.81 -4.87
N PRO A 286 18.19 -15.22 -4.33
CA PRO A 286 16.99 -14.40 -4.34
C PRO A 286 17.14 -13.07 -3.56
N PHE A 287 18.04 -13.03 -2.57
CA PHE A 287 18.23 -11.85 -1.72
C PHE A 287 19.14 -10.79 -2.33
N LEU A 288 19.98 -11.18 -3.29
CA LEU A 288 20.95 -10.30 -3.97
C LEU A 288 20.40 -9.68 -5.24
N PHE A 289 19.31 -10.23 -5.80
CA PHE A 289 18.71 -9.83 -7.09
C PHE A 289 17.21 -9.49 -6.99
N SER A 290 16.73 -9.19 -5.78
CA SER A 290 15.33 -8.77 -5.50
C SER A 290 15.12 -7.26 -5.68
#